data_05b338eff54cc73865ff10041f3e81ef
#
_entry.id   05b338eff54cc73865ff10041f3e81ef
#
_cell.length_a   1.000
_cell.length_b   1.000
_cell.length_c   1.000
_cell.angle_alpha   90.00
_cell.angle_beta   90.00
_cell.angle_gamma   90.00
#
_symmetry.space_group_name_H-M   'P 1'
#
loop_
_entity.id
_entity.type
_entity.pdbx_description
1 polymer ?
#
loop_
_entity_poly.entity_id
_entity_poly.type
_entity_poly.pdbx_seq_one_letter_code
_entity_poly.pdbx_strand_id
1 'polypeptide(L)'
;MFLALREIRHEKLRYSLIVTLILFISYLVFILNGLATGLSDLNKSAITQWQASKILLDKDAEGRLTQSFLNSDDQKKVSGQGTAISQYSTLVKNSHADKTNAQILAIKSDGFIYKNIKIISGHRFTGNNTATVSDELKKSGFEIGDEITIANSDAKLKIVGFTSNASLNVAPVIYTSFQTLKKINQAPVNALVFNKKITGDAHFKNSKLYTINSFIEKLPGYQAQQLTFKFMIGFLFVIVLIVISIFLYILTIQKLPNFGVMKAQGISTKYLVLNTLTQTFLMAVVGIGLAIIFTIITSYVLPSEVPIAISTTQVVATSFGILIMSLLGSLLPIRQIIKVDPFEMIGG
;
A
#
# COMPACT_ATOMS: atom_id res chain seq x y z
N MET A 1 -1.54 -0.56 37.96
CA MET A 1 -2.38 -1.39 37.11
C MET A 1 -3.75 -1.73 37.73
N PHE A 2 -3.86 -2.14 39.00
CA PHE A 2 -5.12 -2.48 39.67
C PHE A 2 -6.10 -1.29 39.72
N LEU A 3 -5.64 -0.09 40.12
CA LEU A 3 -6.45 1.11 40.20
C LEU A 3 -7.00 1.54 38.83
N ALA A 4 -6.18 1.49 37.77
CA ALA A 4 -6.59 1.84 36.43
C ALA A 4 -7.77 0.99 35.92
N LEU A 5 -7.72 -0.33 36.12
CA LEU A 5 -8.79 -1.25 35.75
C LEU A 5 -10.08 -1.02 36.53
N ARG A 6 -9.96 -0.70 37.85
CA ARG A 6 -11.11 -0.44 38.71
C ARG A 6 -11.81 0.87 38.33
N GLU A 7 -11.04 1.90 38.00
CA GLU A 7 -11.59 3.19 37.54
C GLU A 7 -12.29 3.05 36.18
N ILE A 8 -11.68 2.33 35.21
CA ILE A 8 -12.29 2.04 33.91
C ILE A 8 -13.63 1.31 34.08
N ARG A 9 -13.71 0.36 35.03
CA ARG A 9 -14.97 -0.35 35.34
C ARG A 9 -16.01 0.51 36.02
N HIS A 10 -15.61 1.49 36.81
CA HIS A 10 -16.55 2.34 37.54
C HIS A 10 -17.15 3.42 36.64
N GLU A 11 -16.37 4.00 35.72
CA GLU A 11 -16.81 5.07 34.81
C GLU A 11 -16.94 4.55 33.35
N LYS A 12 -17.63 3.43 33.17
CA LYS A 12 -17.70 2.70 31.85
C LYS A 12 -18.07 3.60 30.68
N LEU A 13 -19.05 4.48 30.83
CA LEU A 13 -19.51 5.35 29.74
C LEU A 13 -18.43 6.32 29.25
N ARG A 14 -17.66 6.92 30.14
CA ARG A 14 -16.61 7.88 29.78
C ARG A 14 -15.44 7.20 29.05
N TYR A 15 -14.99 6.08 29.62
CA TYR A 15 -13.89 5.31 29.00
C TYR A 15 -14.30 4.63 27.71
N SER A 16 -15.54 4.10 27.60
CA SER A 16 -16.01 3.52 26.34
C SER A 16 -16.08 4.55 25.21
N LEU A 17 -16.44 5.81 25.52
CA LEU A 17 -16.47 6.87 24.53
C LEU A 17 -15.08 7.15 23.96
N ILE A 18 -14.04 7.18 24.81
CA ILE A 18 -12.65 7.34 24.35
C ILE A 18 -12.19 6.14 23.54
N VAL A 19 -12.48 4.91 23.99
CA VAL A 19 -12.16 3.68 23.26
C VAL A 19 -12.84 3.66 21.88
N THR A 20 -14.11 4.04 21.82
CA THR A 20 -14.87 4.13 20.56
C THR A 20 -14.25 5.17 19.62
N LEU A 21 -13.80 6.29 20.14
CA LEU A 21 -13.14 7.32 19.35
C LEU A 21 -11.79 6.86 18.81
N ILE A 22 -10.97 6.21 19.65
CA ILE A 22 -9.71 5.59 19.23
C ILE A 22 -10.00 4.50 18.16
N LEU A 23 -11.03 3.69 18.37
CA LEU A 23 -11.47 2.68 17.40
C LEU A 23 -11.75 3.31 16.03
N PHE A 24 -12.62 4.33 15.97
CA PHE A 24 -13.01 4.93 14.69
C PHE A 24 -11.84 5.57 13.95
N ILE A 25 -11.00 6.32 14.67
CA ILE A 25 -9.85 6.97 14.03
C ILE A 25 -8.82 5.91 13.59
N SER A 26 -8.53 4.91 14.43
CA SER A 26 -7.63 3.81 14.06
C SER A 26 -8.14 3.02 12.86
N TYR A 27 -9.45 2.71 12.84
CA TYR A 27 -10.11 2.06 11.72
C TYR A 27 -9.96 2.86 10.43
N LEU A 28 -10.20 4.16 10.48
CA LEU A 28 -10.05 5.04 9.31
C LEU A 28 -8.60 5.09 8.81
N VAL A 29 -7.62 5.11 9.72
CA VAL A 29 -6.19 5.04 9.35
C VAL A 29 -5.85 3.70 8.71
N PHE A 30 -6.37 2.58 9.23
CA PHE A 30 -6.14 1.25 8.64
C PHE A 30 -6.75 1.12 7.26
N ILE A 31 -7.98 1.61 7.05
CA ILE A 31 -8.63 1.60 5.73
C ILE A 31 -7.84 2.45 4.72
N LEU A 32 -7.42 3.65 5.11
CA LEU A 32 -6.61 4.51 4.24
C LEU A 32 -5.25 3.89 3.89
N ASN A 33 -4.58 3.24 4.84
CA ASN A 33 -3.36 2.49 4.57
C ASN A 33 -3.61 1.30 3.63
N GLY A 34 -4.71 0.59 3.83
CA GLY A 34 -5.12 -0.51 2.97
C GLY A 34 -5.38 -0.05 1.53
N LEU A 35 -6.10 1.07 1.35
CA LEU A 35 -6.33 1.69 0.04
C LEU A 35 -5.04 2.19 -0.60
N ALA A 36 -4.18 2.87 0.17
CA ALA A 36 -2.89 3.34 -0.32
C ALA A 36 -2.02 2.20 -0.84
N THR A 37 -2.02 1.07 -0.13
CA THR A 37 -1.28 -0.14 -0.53
C THR A 37 -1.88 -0.79 -1.76
N GLY A 38 -3.20 -1.02 -1.76
CA GLY A 38 -3.89 -1.64 -2.88
C GLY A 38 -3.75 -0.83 -4.18
N LEU A 39 -3.94 0.49 -4.12
CA LEU A 39 -3.70 1.37 -5.27
C LEU A 39 -2.23 1.41 -5.70
N SER A 40 -1.30 1.34 -4.74
CA SER A 40 0.13 1.21 -5.05
C SER A 40 0.40 -0.09 -5.80
N ASP A 41 -0.19 -1.20 -5.38
CA ASP A 41 -0.01 -2.50 -6.01
C ASP A 41 -0.61 -2.55 -7.41
N LEU A 42 -1.78 -1.95 -7.64
CA LEU A 42 -2.35 -1.80 -8.98
C LEU A 42 -1.42 -1.04 -9.95
N ASN A 43 -0.60 -0.13 -9.44
CA ASN A 43 0.36 0.59 -10.28
C ASN A 43 1.62 -0.21 -10.61
N LYS A 44 2.09 -1.08 -9.71
CA LYS A 44 3.46 -1.63 -9.77
C LYS A 44 3.58 -3.14 -9.60
N SER A 45 2.50 -3.89 -9.33
CA SER A 45 2.59 -5.30 -8.96
C SER A 45 3.27 -6.15 -10.03
N ALA A 46 3.02 -5.88 -11.31
CA ALA A 46 3.74 -6.55 -12.41
C ALA A 46 5.25 -6.32 -12.33
N ILE A 47 5.68 -5.06 -12.09
CA ILE A 47 7.10 -4.71 -11.98
C ILE A 47 7.76 -5.41 -10.79
N THR A 48 7.05 -5.48 -9.67
CA THR A 48 7.53 -6.16 -8.46
C THR A 48 7.74 -7.66 -8.71
N GLN A 49 6.86 -8.30 -9.49
CA GLN A 49 6.98 -9.71 -9.86
C GLN A 49 8.17 -10.01 -10.78
N TRP A 50 8.66 -9.03 -11.53
CA TRP A 50 9.84 -9.26 -12.38
C TRP A 50 11.08 -9.62 -11.55
N GLN A 51 11.15 -9.27 -10.28
CA GLN A 51 12.32 -9.42 -9.40
C GLN A 51 13.58 -8.83 -10.03
N ALA A 52 13.40 -7.69 -10.66
CA ALA A 52 14.45 -6.96 -11.33
C ALA A 52 15.16 -5.99 -10.37
N SER A 53 16.42 -5.69 -10.65
CA SER A 53 17.21 -4.72 -9.92
C SER A 53 17.26 -3.36 -10.61
N LYS A 54 17.37 -3.36 -11.95
CA LYS A 54 17.54 -2.17 -12.78
C LYS A 54 16.75 -2.28 -14.08
N ILE A 55 16.45 -1.11 -14.66
CA ILE A 55 15.79 -0.97 -15.96
C ILE A 55 16.49 0.12 -16.76
N LEU A 56 16.80 -0.17 -18.03
CA LEU A 56 17.36 0.76 -19.00
C LEU A 56 16.24 1.28 -19.88
N LEU A 57 16.09 2.59 -19.94
CA LEU A 57 15.10 3.31 -20.74
C LEU A 57 15.80 4.37 -21.59
N ASP A 58 15.11 4.84 -22.62
CA ASP A 58 15.51 6.05 -23.32
C ASP A 58 15.64 7.22 -22.32
N LYS A 59 16.69 8.04 -22.44
CA LYS A 59 16.94 9.15 -21.51
C LYS A 59 15.86 10.23 -21.59
N ASP A 60 15.32 10.46 -22.79
CA ASP A 60 14.34 11.52 -23.06
C ASP A 60 12.91 11.08 -22.66
N ALA A 61 12.70 9.79 -22.39
CA ALA A 61 11.44 9.26 -21.83
C ALA A 61 11.23 9.58 -20.34
N GLU A 62 12.25 10.12 -19.67
CA GLU A 62 12.18 10.52 -18.24
C GLU A 62 11.62 9.45 -17.28
N GLY A 63 11.81 8.18 -17.62
CA GLY A 63 11.32 7.03 -16.86
C GLY A 63 9.92 6.54 -17.24
N ARG A 64 9.32 7.07 -18.31
CA ARG A 64 8.01 6.60 -18.82
C ARG A 64 8.20 5.48 -19.82
N LEU A 65 7.79 4.27 -19.46
CA LEU A 65 7.98 3.08 -20.28
C LEU A 65 7.33 3.19 -21.66
N THR A 66 6.11 3.74 -21.75
CA THR A 66 5.37 3.92 -23.00
C THR A 66 5.99 4.92 -23.98
N GLN A 67 6.83 5.84 -23.48
CA GLN A 67 7.51 6.87 -24.26
C GLN A 67 8.99 6.52 -24.53
N SER A 68 9.46 5.40 -24.02
CA SER A 68 10.83 4.94 -24.17
C SER A 68 10.98 4.12 -25.45
N PHE A 69 11.97 4.49 -26.26
CA PHE A 69 12.31 3.81 -27.53
C PHE A 69 13.81 3.55 -27.54
N LEU A 70 14.21 2.36 -27.10
CA LEU A 70 15.64 2.03 -26.99
C LEU A 70 16.31 1.92 -28.35
N ASN A 71 17.38 2.67 -28.51
CA ASN A 71 18.23 2.57 -29.70
C ASN A 71 18.91 1.18 -29.76
N SER A 72 19.01 0.63 -30.96
CA SER A 72 19.67 -0.66 -31.22
C SER A 72 21.12 -0.70 -30.74
N ASP A 73 21.86 0.41 -30.80
CA ASP A 73 23.26 0.47 -30.39
C ASP A 73 23.43 0.33 -28.88
N ASP A 74 22.58 0.98 -28.09
CA ASP A 74 22.59 0.82 -26.65
C ASP A 74 22.09 -0.56 -26.20
N GLN A 75 21.17 -1.18 -26.97
CA GLN A 75 20.74 -2.57 -26.75
C GLN A 75 21.88 -3.56 -26.96
N LYS A 76 22.71 -3.37 -28.01
CA LYS A 76 23.86 -4.25 -28.35
C LYS A 76 24.91 -4.25 -27.24
N LYS A 77 25.17 -3.08 -26.59
CA LYS A 77 26.16 -2.94 -25.49
C LYS A 77 25.91 -3.87 -24.30
N VAL A 78 24.64 -4.20 -24.02
CA VAL A 78 24.22 -5.06 -22.93
C VAL A 78 23.51 -6.32 -23.41
N SER A 79 23.80 -6.74 -24.66
CA SER A 79 23.23 -7.95 -25.24
C SER A 79 23.52 -9.16 -24.35
N GLY A 80 22.52 -9.98 -24.11
CA GLY A 80 22.63 -11.18 -23.27
C GLY A 80 22.59 -10.93 -21.74
N GLN A 81 22.66 -9.67 -21.28
CA GLN A 81 22.65 -9.36 -19.84
C GLN A 81 21.25 -9.02 -19.30
N GLY A 82 20.33 -8.57 -20.15
CA GLY A 82 18.98 -8.13 -19.78
C GLY A 82 17.88 -8.78 -20.60
N THR A 83 16.66 -8.66 -20.10
CA THR A 83 15.43 -9.08 -20.82
C THR A 83 14.76 -7.85 -21.41
N ALA A 84 14.52 -7.89 -22.73
CA ALA A 84 13.79 -6.85 -23.43
C ALA A 84 12.30 -6.90 -23.07
N ILE A 85 11.69 -5.71 -22.97
CA ILE A 85 10.24 -5.53 -22.80
C ILE A 85 9.73 -4.56 -23.85
N SER A 86 8.57 -4.85 -24.41
CA SER A 86 7.77 -3.90 -25.18
C SER A 86 6.38 -3.80 -24.56
N GLN A 87 5.89 -2.57 -24.39
CA GLN A 87 4.60 -2.27 -23.76
C GLN A 87 3.65 -1.63 -24.77
N TYR A 88 2.40 -2.06 -24.73
CA TYR A 88 1.31 -1.45 -25.47
C TYR A 88 0.05 -1.37 -24.63
N SER A 89 -0.47 -0.16 -24.45
CA SER A 89 -1.72 0.08 -23.72
C SER A 89 -2.90 0.06 -24.67
N THR A 90 -3.94 -0.69 -24.36
CA THR A 90 -5.10 -0.85 -25.24
C THR A 90 -6.35 -1.27 -24.47
N LEU A 91 -7.50 -1.20 -25.15
CA LEU A 91 -8.74 -1.81 -24.71
C LEU A 91 -8.83 -3.24 -25.24
N VAL A 92 -9.22 -4.15 -24.38
CA VAL A 92 -9.44 -5.56 -24.70
C VAL A 92 -10.87 -5.96 -24.37
N LYS A 93 -11.41 -6.90 -25.13
CA LYS A 93 -12.71 -7.54 -24.89
C LYS A 93 -12.69 -9.02 -25.29
N ASN A 94 -13.58 -9.80 -24.75
CA ASN A 94 -13.95 -11.13 -25.26
C ASN A 94 -15.43 -11.16 -25.68
N SER A 95 -15.97 -12.35 -25.97
CA SER A 95 -17.38 -12.53 -26.34
C SER A 95 -18.35 -12.31 -25.19
N HIS A 96 -17.88 -12.34 -23.92
CA HIS A 96 -18.69 -12.38 -22.72
C HIS A 96 -18.42 -11.22 -21.76
N ALA A 97 -17.35 -10.45 -21.98
CA ALA A 97 -16.92 -9.36 -21.09
C ALA A 97 -16.94 -8.00 -21.79
N ASP A 98 -17.19 -6.97 -21.00
CA ASP A 98 -17.12 -5.58 -21.44
C ASP A 98 -15.67 -5.17 -21.78
N LYS A 99 -15.56 -4.05 -22.52
CA LYS A 99 -14.25 -3.47 -22.85
C LYS A 99 -13.49 -3.06 -21.59
N THR A 100 -12.31 -3.61 -21.42
CA THR A 100 -11.44 -3.35 -20.27
C THR A 100 -10.10 -2.81 -20.72
N ASN A 101 -9.57 -1.79 -20.03
CA ASN A 101 -8.20 -1.32 -20.24
C ASN A 101 -7.20 -2.41 -19.84
N ALA A 102 -6.18 -2.65 -20.66
CA ALA A 102 -5.12 -3.60 -20.37
C ALA A 102 -3.75 -3.10 -20.86
N GLN A 103 -2.70 -3.61 -20.21
CA GLN A 103 -1.31 -3.40 -20.61
C GLN A 103 -0.77 -4.68 -21.23
N ILE A 104 -0.54 -4.68 -22.52
CA ILE A 104 0.14 -5.80 -23.18
C ILE A 104 1.64 -5.63 -23.00
N LEU A 105 2.29 -6.62 -22.39
CA LEU A 105 3.73 -6.69 -22.21
C LEU A 105 4.30 -7.85 -23.03
N ALA A 106 5.04 -7.52 -24.10
CA ALA A 106 5.80 -8.51 -24.84
C ALA A 106 7.15 -8.74 -24.16
N ILE A 107 7.45 -10.01 -23.88
CA ILE A 107 8.70 -10.46 -23.28
C ILE A 107 9.22 -11.71 -24.00
N LYS A 108 10.53 -11.99 -23.84
CA LYS A 108 11.12 -13.22 -24.36
C LYS A 108 10.81 -14.41 -23.46
N SER A 109 10.47 -15.56 -24.02
CA SER A 109 10.15 -16.81 -23.30
C SER A 109 11.37 -17.45 -22.59
N ASP A 110 12.59 -17.09 -22.97
CA ASP A 110 13.83 -17.52 -22.33
C ASP A 110 14.28 -16.57 -21.20
N GLY A 111 13.65 -15.39 -21.10
CA GLY A 111 14.00 -14.34 -20.15
C GLY A 111 13.62 -14.66 -18.69
N PHE A 112 14.31 -14.02 -17.75
CA PHE A 112 14.03 -14.20 -16.32
C PHE A 112 12.64 -13.71 -15.92
N ILE A 113 12.10 -12.67 -16.58
CA ILE A 113 10.74 -12.17 -16.30
C ILE A 113 9.72 -13.27 -16.60
N TYR A 114 9.83 -13.95 -17.74
CA TYR A 114 8.96 -15.05 -18.10
C TYR A 114 8.97 -16.18 -17.05
N LYS A 115 10.17 -16.51 -16.53
CA LYS A 115 10.34 -17.53 -15.48
C LYS A 115 9.72 -17.12 -14.15
N ASN A 116 9.68 -15.82 -13.86
CA ASN A 116 9.16 -15.26 -12.61
C ASN A 116 7.63 -15.03 -12.64
N ILE A 117 6.95 -15.18 -13.79
CA ILE A 117 5.48 -15.11 -13.83
C ILE A 117 4.89 -16.21 -12.96
N LYS A 118 4.13 -15.82 -11.92
CA LYS A 118 3.46 -16.74 -10.99
C LYS A 118 2.13 -17.22 -11.56
N ILE A 119 2.10 -18.43 -12.12
CA ILE A 119 0.88 -19.01 -12.67
C ILE A 119 -0.04 -19.49 -11.55
N ILE A 120 -1.31 -19.09 -11.63
CA ILE A 120 -2.39 -19.54 -10.73
C ILE A 120 -3.19 -20.66 -11.37
N SER A 121 -3.46 -20.55 -12.69
CA SER A 121 -4.21 -21.55 -13.44
C SER A 121 -3.75 -21.56 -14.91
N GLY A 122 -3.82 -22.70 -15.56
CA GLY A 122 -3.31 -22.88 -16.91
C GLY A 122 -1.79 -22.93 -16.97
N HIS A 123 -1.22 -22.31 -17.99
CA HIS A 123 0.23 -22.29 -18.20
C HIS A 123 0.71 -20.93 -18.76
N ARG A 124 2.04 -20.73 -18.81
CA ARG A 124 2.63 -19.55 -19.44
C ARG A 124 2.35 -19.57 -20.95
N PHE A 125 2.28 -18.37 -21.55
CA PHE A 125 2.12 -18.26 -22.99
C PHE A 125 3.26 -19.01 -23.73
N THR A 126 2.93 -19.66 -24.82
CA THR A 126 3.87 -20.40 -25.67
C THR A 126 3.60 -20.08 -27.14
N GLY A 127 4.65 -19.76 -27.86
CA GLY A 127 4.51 -19.45 -29.29
C GLY A 127 3.78 -18.13 -29.58
N ASN A 128 3.06 -18.12 -30.70
CA ASN A 128 2.38 -16.92 -31.21
C ASN A 128 0.88 -16.92 -30.84
N ASN A 129 0.31 -15.70 -30.69
CA ASN A 129 -1.11 -15.46 -30.46
C ASN A 129 -1.64 -16.10 -29.17
N THR A 130 -0.78 -16.40 -28.20
CA THR A 130 -1.15 -16.86 -26.87
C THR A 130 -0.78 -15.82 -25.81
N ALA A 131 -1.55 -15.77 -24.73
CA ALA A 131 -1.35 -14.83 -23.66
C ALA A 131 -1.51 -15.47 -22.28
N THR A 132 -0.66 -15.06 -21.34
CA THR A 132 -0.87 -15.25 -19.89
C THR A 132 -1.33 -13.94 -19.33
N VAL A 133 -2.49 -13.92 -18.70
CA VAL A 133 -3.16 -12.68 -18.30
C VAL A 133 -3.26 -12.56 -16.77
N SER A 134 -3.38 -11.34 -16.26
CA SER A 134 -3.64 -11.08 -14.85
C SER A 134 -4.99 -11.70 -14.41
N ASP A 135 -5.04 -12.20 -13.18
CA ASP A 135 -6.26 -12.70 -12.55
C ASP A 135 -7.35 -11.62 -12.37
N GLU A 136 -7.00 -10.35 -12.47
CA GLU A 136 -7.97 -9.26 -12.52
C GLU A 136 -8.90 -9.37 -13.73
N LEU A 137 -8.38 -9.84 -14.89
CA LEU A 137 -9.23 -10.11 -16.06
C LEU A 137 -10.20 -11.27 -15.81
N LYS A 138 -9.83 -12.24 -14.98
CA LYS A 138 -10.76 -13.32 -14.57
C LYS A 138 -11.99 -12.75 -13.83
N LYS A 139 -11.77 -11.77 -12.95
CA LYS A 139 -12.86 -11.06 -12.25
C LYS A 139 -13.77 -10.29 -13.21
N SER A 140 -13.22 -9.86 -14.34
CA SER A 140 -13.95 -9.18 -15.43
C SER A 140 -14.62 -10.16 -16.43
N GLY A 141 -14.68 -11.47 -16.12
CA GLY A 141 -15.38 -12.45 -16.94
C GLY A 141 -14.56 -13.09 -18.06
N PHE A 142 -13.21 -12.99 -18.01
CA PHE A 142 -12.34 -13.70 -18.96
C PHE A 142 -11.98 -15.10 -18.43
N GLU A 143 -11.97 -16.10 -19.32
CA GLU A 143 -11.67 -17.51 -19.00
C GLU A 143 -10.51 -18.06 -19.82
N ILE A 144 -9.90 -19.18 -19.37
CA ILE A 144 -8.89 -19.90 -20.14
C ILE A 144 -9.55 -20.47 -21.39
N GLY A 145 -8.92 -20.22 -22.54
CA GLY A 145 -9.43 -20.63 -23.84
C GLY A 145 -10.10 -19.51 -24.61
N ASP A 146 -10.48 -18.41 -23.94
CA ASP A 146 -11.09 -17.25 -24.60
C ASP A 146 -10.14 -16.59 -25.59
N GLU A 147 -10.73 -16.02 -26.65
CA GLU A 147 -10.05 -15.12 -27.57
C GLU A 147 -10.24 -13.66 -27.14
N ILE A 148 -9.16 -13.02 -26.80
CA ILE A 148 -9.10 -11.57 -26.55
C ILE A 148 -9.06 -10.84 -27.88
N THR A 149 -10.02 -9.97 -28.11
CA THR A 149 -10.00 -9.00 -29.21
C THR A 149 -9.38 -7.69 -28.71
N ILE A 150 -8.50 -7.13 -29.50
CA ILE A 150 -7.73 -5.91 -29.18
C ILE A 150 -8.30 -4.75 -29.99
N ALA A 151 -8.51 -3.60 -29.35
CA ALA A 151 -8.99 -2.42 -30.04
C ALA A 151 -7.99 -1.98 -31.13
N ASN A 152 -8.52 -1.59 -32.29
CA ASN A 152 -7.76 -1.14 -33.46
C ASN A 152 -6.77 -2.18 -34.00
N SER A 153 -7.07 -3.49 -33.83
CA SER A 153 -6.27 -4.58 -34.37
C SER A 153 -7.16 -5.78 -34.70
N ASP A 154 -6.88 -6.44 -35.82
CA ASP A 154 -7.52 -7.71 -36.17
C ASP A 154 -6.90 -8.92 -35.45
N ALA A 155 -5.80 -8.68 -34.73
CA ALA A 155 -5.11 -9.73 -34.00
C ALA A 155 -5.93 -10.19 -32.79
N LYS A 156 -6.01 -11.52 -32.63
CA LYS A 156 -6.65 -12.15 -31.48
C LYS A 156 -5.60 -12.87 -30.65
N LEU A 157 -5.78 -12.83 -29.32
CA LEU A 157 -4.94 -13.53 -28.35
C LEU A 157 -5.75 -14.59 -27.63
N LYS A 158 -5.30 -15.85 -27.63
CA LYS A 158 -5.90 -16.92 -26.84
C LYS A 158 -5.33 -16.89 -25.42
N ILE A 159 -6.20 -16.84 -24.41
CA ILE A 159 -5.82 -16.96 -23.00
C ILE A 159 -5.43 -18.42 -22.72
N VAL A 160 -4.20 -18.64 -22.26
CA VAL A 160 -3.68 -19.97 -21.92
C VAL A 160 -3.41 -20.14 -20.42
N GLY A 161 -3.47 -19.06 -19.65
CA GLY A 161 -3.32 -19.12 -18.21
C GLY A 161 -3.46 -17.77 -17.55
N PHE A 162 -3.65 -17.82 -16.24
CA PHE A 162 -3.75 -16.65 -15.37
C PHE A 162 -2.53 -16.56 -14.44
N THR A 163 -2.05 -15.32 -14.24
CA THR A 163 -1.00 -14.98 -13.28
C THR A 163 -1.57 -14.16 -12.14
N SER A 164 -0.98 -14.30 -10.94
CA SER A 164 -1.45 -13.58 -9.75
C SER A 164 -1.15 -12.08 -9.85
N ASN A 165 -2.16 -11.26 -9.61
CA ASN A 165 -2.06 -9.83 -9.29
C ASN A 165 -0.98 -9.09 -10.12
N ALA A 166 -1.08 -9.16 -11.45
CA ALA A 166 -0.15 -8.49 -12.36
C ALA A 166 -0.79 -7.25 -12.96
N SER A 167 -0.56 -6.09 -12.35
CA SER A 167 -1.08 -4.80 -12.81
C SER A 167 0.05 -3.80 -13.02
N LEU A 168 -0.15 -2.93 -13.99
CA LEU A 168 0.75 -1.83 -14.35
C LEU A 168 -0.08 -0.60 -14.72
N ASN A 169 0.20 0.54 -14.08
CA ASN A 169 -0.56 1.79 -14.30
C ASN A 169 -2.08 1.59 -14.14
N VAL A 170 -2.50 0.91 -13.06
CA VAL A 170 -3.91 0.62 -12.72
C VAL A 170 -4.65 -0.21 -13.78
N ALA A 171 -3.93 -0.95 -14.60
CA ALA A 171 -4.54 -1.83 -15.62
C ALA A 171 -3.92 -3.23 -15.55
N PRO A 172 -4.74 -4.30 -15.74
CA PRO A 172 -4.26 -5.67 -15.76
C PRO A 172 -3.26 -5.91 -16.91
N VAL A 173 -2.25 -6.73 -16.62
CA VAL A 173 -1.20 -7.06 -17.58
C VAL A 173 -1.54 -8.33 -18.36
N ILE A 174 -1.27 -8.28 -19.64
CA ILE A 174 -1.32 -9.38 -20.59
C ILE A 174 0.10 -9.66 -21.09
N TYR A 175 0.68 -10.77 -20.66
CA TYR A 175 2.00 -11.20 -21.13
C TYR A 175 1.89 -12.00 -22.42
N THR A 176 2.70 -11.66 -23.43
CA THR A 176 2.74 -12.34 -24.72
C THR A 176 4.14 -12.28 -25.34
N SER A 177 4.31 -12.87 -26.54
CA SER A 177 5.58 -12.83 -27.27
C SER A 177 5.75 -11.54 -28.09
N PHE A 178 7.01 -11.17 -28.38
CA PHE A 178 7.31 -10.06 -29.30
C PHE A 178 6.73 -10.27 -30.70
N GLN A 179 6.68 -11.51 -31.19
CA GLN A 179 6.11 -11.81 -32.50
C GLN A 179 4.60 -11.55 -32.54
N THR A 180 3.92 -11.82 -31.43
CA THR A 180 2.49 -11.52 -31.26
C THR A 180 2.27 -10.01 -31.21
N LEU A 181 3.05 -9.29 -30.40
CA LEU A 181 2.88 -7.84 -30.27
C LEU A 181 3.14 -7.11 -31.59
N LYS A 182 4.10 -7.57 -32.39
CA LYS A 182 4.36 -7.02 -33.77
C LYS A 182 3.15 -7.11 -34.69
N LYS A 183 2.30 -8.12 -34.54
CA LYS A 183 1.04 -8.21 -35.31
C LYS A 183 -0.04 -7.25 -34.82
N ILE A 184 0.01 -6.89 -33.56
CA ILE A 184 -0.94 -5.96 -32.93
C ILE A 184 -0.52 -4.52 -33.20
N ASN A 185 0.72 -4.23 -32.90
CA ASN A 185 1.33 -2.92 -33.06
C ASN A 185 2.85 -3.12 -33.31
N GLN A 186 3.41 -2.38 -34.27
CA GLN A 186 4.85 -2.38 -34.51
C GLN A 186 5.64 -1.67 -33.40
N ALA A 187 5.33 -1.98 -32.15
CA ALA A 187 5.97 -1.35 -31.00
C ALA A 187 7.45 -1.73 -30.92
N PRO A 188 8.34 -0.74 -30.78
CA PRO A 188 9.77 -1.00 -30.57
C PRO A 188 10.01 -1.58 -29.17
N VAL A 189 11.26 -1.97 -28.90
CA VAL A 189 11.67 -2.32 -27.53
C VAL A 189 11.68 -1.06 -26.67
N ASN A 190 10.86 -1.05 -25.62
CA ASN A 190 10.75 0.09 -24.72
C ASN A 190 11.83 0.06 -23.63
N ALA A 191 12.18 -1.12 -23.13
CA ALA A 191 13.14 -1.25 -22.03
C ALA A 191 13.97 -2.54 -22.10
N LEU A 192 15.13 -2.48 -21.46
CA LEU A 192 15.89 -3.67 -21.04
C LEU A 192 15.89 -3.74 -19.52
N VAL A 193 15.49 -4.87 -18.98
CA VAL A 193 15.36 -5.12 -17.54
C VAL A 193 16.42 -6.11 -17.09
N PHE A 194 17.05 -5.83 -15.94
CA PHE A 194 18.18 -6.58 -15.40
C PHE A 194 17.86 -7.06 -14.00
N ASN A 195 18.15 -8.32 -13.71
CA ASN A 195 18.07 -8.91 -12.36
C ASN A 195 19.44 -9.02 -11.68
N LYS A 196 20.53 -8.88 -12.45
CA LYS A 196 21.93 -8.91 -11.99
C LYS A 196 22.61 -7.57 -12.23
N LYS A 197 23.77 -7.37 -11.61
CA LYS A 197 24.64 -6.23 -11.93
C LYS A 197 25.07 -6.33 -13.40
N ILE A 198 25.01 -5.20 -14.10
CA ILE A 198 25.52 -5.07 -15.46
C ILE A 198 27.03 -5.12 -15.38
N THR A 199 27.66 -6.02 -16.15
CA THR A 199 29.12 -6.15 -16.25
C THR A 199 29.63 -5.25 -17.37
N GLY A 200 30.71 -4.52 -17.11
CA GLY A 200 31.35 -3.59 -18.05
C GLY A 200 30.98 -2.11 -17.82
N ASP A 201 31.86 -1.21 -18.27
CA ASP A 201 31.61 0.23 -18.31
C ASP A 201 30.70 0.58 -19.49
N ALA A 202 29.41 0.27 -19.32
CA ALA A 202 28.41 0.59 -20.33
C ALA A 202 28.02 2.07 -20.23
N HIS A 203 28.78 2.95 -20.89
CA HIS A 203 28.35 4.32 -21.14
C HIS A 203 27.26 4.35 -22.20
N PHE A 204 26.01 4.59 -21.76
CA PHE A 204 24.87 4.75 -22.65
C PHE A 204 24.80 6.21 -23.14
N LYS A 205 24.73 6.40 -24.47
CA LYS A 205 24.66 7.74 -25.06
C LYS A 205 23.23 8.29 -25.02
N ASN A 206 22.26 7.46 -25.34
CA ASN A 206 20.85 7.84 -25.49
C ASN A 206 19.93 7.15 -24.49
N SER A 207 20.45 6.34 -23.59
CA SER A 207 19.66 5.61 -22.60
C SER A 207 20.11 5.92 -21.18
N LYS A 208 19.19 5.79 -20.22
CA LYS A 208 19.44 6.00 -18.79
C LYS A 208 19.03 4.77 -18.00
N LEU A 209 19.93 4.39 -17.09
CA LEU A 209 19.72 3.25 -16.21
C LEU A 209 19.06 3.73 -14.90
N TYR A 210 17.93 3.16 -14.58
CA TYR A 210 17.19 3.41 -13.33
C TYR A 210 17.25 2.18 -12.43
N THR A 211 17.25 2.38 -11.10
CA THR A 211 16.87 1.31 -10.18
C THR A 211 15.37 1.05 -10.31
N ILE A 212 14.92 -0.17 -10.00
CA ILE A 212 13.47 -0.49 -10.08
C ILE A 212 12.64 0.43 -9.18
N ASN A 213 13.12 0.77 -7.97
CA ASN A 213 12.41 1.69 -7.09
C ASN A 213 12.29 3.10 -7.69
N SER A 214 13.40 3.64 -8.26
CA SER A 214 13.36 4.94 -8.91
C SER A 214 12.47 4.95 -10.17
N PHE A 215 12.37 3.83 -10.87
CA PHE A 215 11.44 3.68 -11.99
C PHE A 215 9.98 3.66 -11.53
N ILE A 216 9.66 2.91 -10.47
CA ILE A 216 8.31 2.88 -9.88
C ILE A 216 7.86 4.27 -9.45
N GLU A 217 8.75 5.06 -8.84
CA GLU A 217 8.44 6.44 -8.44
C GLU A 217 8.11 7.36 -9.64
N LYS A 218 8.59 7.01 -10.83
CA LYS A 218 8.31 7.76 -12.07
C LYS A 218 7.08 7.28 -12.83
N LEU A 219 6.39 6.25 -12.36
CA LEU A 219 5.12 5.83 -12.95
C LEU A 219 4.10 6.98 -12.92
N PRO A 220 3.29 7.15 -13.97
CA PRO A 220 2.33 8.25 -14.06
C PRO A 220 1.42 8.34 -12.84
N GLY A 221 1.42 9.49 -12.18
CA GLY A 221 0.57 9.75 -11.01
C GLY A 221 0.99 9.04 -9.70
N TYR A 222 1.91 8.06 -9.73
CA TYR A 222 2.27 7.25 -8.57
C TYR A 222 2.82 8.09 -7.41
N GLN A 223 3.78 8.97 -7.68
CA GLN A 223 4.39 9.81 -6.65
C GLN A 223 3.38 10.78 -6.02
N ALA A 224 2.54 11.43 -6.84
CA ALA A 224 1.50 12.33 -6.35
C ALA A 224 0.49 11.58 -5.46
N GLN A 225 0.05 10.40 -5.90
CA GLN A 225 -0.85 9.53 -5.14
C GLN A 225 -0.23 9.13 -3.79
N GLN A 226 1.02 8.67 -3.78
CA GLN A 226 1.73 8.27 -2.55
C GLN A 226 1.88 9.45 -1.57
N LEU A 227 2.21 10.63 -2.06
CA LEU A 227 2.30 11.84 -1.23
C LEU A 227 0.94 12.18 -0.62
N THR A 228 -0.14 12.16 -1.41
CA THR A 228 -1.49 12.44 -0.94
C THR A 228 -1.88 11.51 0.22
N PHE A 229 -1.70 10.20 0.06
CA PHE A 229 -2.01 9.25 1.15
C PHE A 229 -1.13 9.46 2.38
N LYS A 230 0.17 9.71 2.20
CA LYS A 230 1.08 10.01 3.32
C LYS A 230 0.65 11.25 4.10
N PHE A 231 0.24 12.32 3.40
CA PHE A 231 -0.29 13.52 4.04
C PHE A 231 -1.59 13.23 4.79
N MET A 232 -2.55 12.55 4.17
CA MET A 232 -3.83 12.20 4.82
C MET A 232 -3.60 11.37 6.08
N ILE A 233 -2.76 10.35 6.02
CA ILE A 233 -2.42 9.52 7.19
C ILE A 233 -1.69 10.35 8.25
N GLY A 234 -0.77 11.22 7.85
CA GLY A 234 -0.07 12.13 8.76
C GLY A 234 -1.04 13.07 9.50
N PHE A 235 -2.01 13.66 8.81
CA PHE A 235 -3.05 14.47 9.44
C PHE A 235 -3.91 13.66 10.43
N LEU A 236 -4.23 12.41 10.11
CA LEU A 236 -4.97 11.56 11.03
C LEU A 236 -4.18 11.27 12.30
N PHE A 237 -2.87 11.08 12.25
CA PHE A 237 -2.04 10.95 13.45
C PHE A 237 -2.08 12.21 14.31
N VAL A 238 -2.05 13.39 13.68
CA VAL A 238 -2.19 14.67 14.41
C VAL A 238 -3.59 14.77 15.06
N ILE A 239 -4.63 14.37 14.34
CA ILE A 239 -6.00 14.34 14.89
C ILE A 239 -6.08 13.37 16.08
N VAL A 240 -5.51 12.17 15.99
CA VAL A 240 -5.41 11.23 17.14
C VAL A 240 -4.80 11.91 18.35
N LEU A 241 -3.66 12.55 18.17
CA LEU A 241 -2.95 13.25 19.25
C LEU A 241 -3.83 14.30 19.92
N ILE A 242 -4.43 15.22 19.13
CA ILE A 242 -5.23 16.33 19.62
C ILE A 242 -6.47 15.82 20.33
N VAL A 243 -7.21 14.92 19.71
CA VAL A 243 -8.47 14.44 20.23
C VAL A 243 -8.27 13.66 21.53
N ILE A 244 -7.30 12.76 21.58
CA ILE A 244 -6.98 12.02 22.82
C ILE A 244 -6.51 12.98 23.92
N SER A 245 -5.67 13.97 23.58
CA SER A 245 -5.24 15.00 24.54
C SER A 245 -6.43 15.73 25.17
N ILE A 246 -7.38 16.19 24.35
CA ILE A 246 -8.54 16.94 24.84
C ILE A 246 -9.40 16.07 25.76
N PHE A 247 -9.73 14.85 25.35
CA PHE A 247 -10.57 13.96 26.14
C PHE A 247 -9.91 13.57 27.47
N LEU A 248 -8.63 13.19 27.43
CA LEU A 248 -7.90 12.87 28.65
C LEU A 248 -7.72 14.09 29.57
N TYR A 249 -7.55 15.27 28.99
CA TYR A 249 -7.46 16.52 29.74
C TYR A 249 -8.78 16.79 30.49
N ILE A 250 -9.92 16.69 29.81
CA ILE A 250 -11.25 16.87 30.45
C ILE A 250 -11.45 15.84 31.56
N LEU A 251 -11.15 14.58 31.34
CA LEU A 251 -11.24 13.53 32.35
C LEU A 251 -10.34 13.83 33.56
N THR A 252 -9.14 14.29 33.32
CA THR A 252 -8.16 14.60 34.38
C THR A 252 -8.63 15.78 35.21
N ILE A 253 -9.13 16.86 34.60
CA ILE A 253 -9.66 18.02 35.34
C ILE A 253 -10.81 17.60 36.27
N GLN A 254 -11.73 16.76 35.81
CA GLN A 254 -12.83 16.26 36.62
C GLN A 254 -12.37 15.41 37.81
N LYS A 255 -11.16 14.85 37.75
CA LYS A 255 -10.57 14.03 38.82
C LYS A 255 -9.55 14.77 39.69
N LEU A 256 -9.24 16.04 39.38
CA LEU A 256 -8.26 16.81 40.15
C LEU A 256 -8.56 16.85 41.64
N PRO A 257 -9.82 17.06 42.11
CA PRO A 257 -10.13 17.03 43.54
C PRO A 257 -9.76 15.69 44.19
N ASN A 258 -10.10 14.57 43.52
CA ASN A 258 -9.75 13.23 44.01
C ASN A 258 -8.23 13.02 44.07
N PHE A 259 -7.49 13.53 43.08
CA PHE A 259 -6.04 13.47 43.09
C PHE A 259 -5.42 14.32 44.21
N GLY A 260 -6.01 15.46 44.52
CA GLY A 260 -5.62 16.29 45.65
C GLY A 260 -5.74 15.54 46.98
N VAL A 261 -6.90 14.91 47.23
CA VAL A 261 -7.13 14.09 48.42
C VAL A 261 -6.14 12.91 48.50
N MET A 262 -5.91 12.20 47.38
CA MET A 262 -4.94 11.09 47.30
C MET A 262 -3.49 11.54 47.61
N LYS A 263 -3.10 12.72 47.13
CA LYS A 263 -1.79 13.31 47.44
C LYS A 263 -1.69 13.69 48.94
N ALA A 264 -2.74 14.24 49.52
CA ALA A 264 -2.78 14.55 50.95
C ALA A 264 -2.67 13.30 51.84
N GLN A 265 -3.18 12.17 51.36
CA GLN A 265 -3.03 10.84 51.97
C GLN A 265 -1.64 10.21 51.76
N GLY A 266 -0.70 10.91 51.11
CA GLY A 266 0.67 10.44 50.88
C GLY A 266 0.90 9.65 49.61
N ILE A 267 -0.09 9.55 48.68
CA ILE A 267 0.09 8.90 47.41
C ILE A 267 1.00 9.72 46.49
N SER A 268 2.06 9.14 46.00
CA SER A 268 3.05 9.86 45.20
C SER A 268 2.50 10.29 43.83
N THR A 269 2.91 11.49 43.38
CA THR A 269 2.57 12.00 42.04
C THR A 269 2.96 11.04 40.91
N LYS A 270 4.10 10.34 41.08
CA LYS A 270 4.57 9.33 40.12
C LYS A 270 3.56 8.18 39.96
N TYR A 271 2.92 7.75 41.03
CA TYR A 271 1.90 6.71 40.99
C TYR A 271 0.66 7.18 40.20
N LEU A 272 0.19 8.41 40.39
CA LEU A 272 -0.97 8.99 39.71
C LEU A 272 -0.67 9.14 38.18
N VAL A 273 0.52 9.62 37.85
CA VAL A 273 0.98 9.74 36.46
C VAL A 273 1.01 8.36 35.80
N LEU A 274 1.62 7.37 36.46
CA LEU A 274 1.71 6.00 35.90
C LEU A 274 0.32 5.36 35.76
N ASN A 275 -0.59 5.64 36.68
CA ASN A 275 -1.99 5.20 36.61
C ASN A 275 -2.68 5.76 35.35
N THR A 276 -2.52 7.06 35.06
CA THR A 276 -3.09 7.71 33.87
C THR A 276 -2.47 7.16 32.58
N LEU A 277 -1.14 6.97 32.53
CA LEU A 277 -0.46 6.34 31.39
C LEU A 277 -0.98 4.92 31.15
N THR A 278 -1.15 4.14 32.21
CA THR A 278 -1.68 2.77 32.10
C THR A 278 -3.11 2.76 31.58
N GLN A 279 -3.96 3.69 32.03
CA GLN A 279 -5.32 3.83 31.49
C GLN A 279 -5.31 4.16 30.00
N THR A 280 -4.49 5.14 29.58
CA THR A 280 -4.35 5.53 28.17
C THR A 280 -3.86 4.36 27.32
N PHE A 281 -2.86 3.64 27.80
CA PHE A 281 -2.33 2.45 27.12
C PHE A 281 -3.40 1.38 26.93
N LEU A 282 -4.15 1.03 27.98
CA LEU A 282 -5.22 0.03 27.93
C LEU A 282 -6.32 0.43 26.94
N MET A 283 -6.77 1.69 27.00
CA MET A 283 -7.78 2.22 26.07
C MET A 283 -7.28 2.16 24.61
N ALA A 284 -6.03 2.57 24.38
CA ALA A 284 -5.44 2.53 23.05
C ALA A 284 -5.34 1.09 22.52
N VAL A 285 -4.87 0.15 23.33
CA VAL A 285 -4.76 -1.28 22.92
C VAL A 285 -6.13 -1.86 22.59
N VAL A 286 -7.15 -1.60 23.40
CA VAL A 286 -8.52 -2.07 23.16
C VAL A 286 -9.10 -1.42 21.89
N GLY A 287 -8.98 -0.09 21.75
CA GLY A 287 -9.49 0.64 20.59
C GLY A 287 -8.83 0.20 19.28
N ILE A 288 -7.49 0.05 19.26
CA ILE A 288 -6.72 -0.45 18.12
C ILE A 288 -7.11 -1.90 17.80
N GLY A 289 -7.22 -2.76 18.81
CA GLY A 289 -7.61 -4.16 18.62
C GLY A 289 -8.99 -4.30 17.97
N LEU A 290 -9.97 -3.55 18.43
CA LEU A 290 -11.29 -3.48 17.83
C LEU A 290 -11.24 -2.92 16.40
N ALA A 291 -10.44 -1.88 16.15
CA ALA A 291 -10.27 -1.30 14.82
C ALA A 291 -9.68 -2.32 13.81
N ILE A 292 -8.74 -3.15 14.24
CA ILE A 292 -8.18 -4.23 13.40
C ILE A 292 -9.29 -5.22 13.03
N ILE A 293 -10.11 -5.64 14.00
CA ILE A 293 -11.23 -6.56 13.75
C ILE A 293 -12.21 -5.96 12.75
N PHE A 294 -12.62 -4.69 12.94
CA PHE A 294 -13.51 -4.01 11.99
C PHE A 294 -12.88 -3.88 10.60
N THR A 295 -11.58 -3.59 10.51
CA THR A 295 -10.87 -3.50 9.22
C THR A 295 -10.87 -4.84 8.49
N ILE A 296 -10.64 -5.93 9.20
CA ILE A 296 -10.69 -7.29 8.63
C ILE A 296 -12.09 -7.60 8.14
N ILE A 297 -13.12 -7.36 8.93
CA ILE A 297 -14.52 -7.58 8.53
C ILE A 297 -14.85 -6.78 7.27
N THR A 298 -14.48 -5.49 7.26
CA THR A 298 -14.71 -4.60 6.12
C THR A 298 -14.02 -5.13 4.85
N SER A 299 -12.80 -5.65 4.95
CA SER A 299 -12.07 -6.18 3.80
C SER A 299 -12.74 -7.40 3.14
N TYR A 300 -13.55 -8.15 3.88
CA TYR A 300 -14.35 -9.26 3.32
C TYR A 300 -15.69 -8.82 2.75
N VAL A 301 -16.25 -7.71 3.21
CA VAL A 301 -17.56 -7.21 2.78
C VAL A 301 -17.44 -6.30 1.56
N LEU A 302 -16.30 -5.65 1.38
CA LEU A 302 -16.10 -4.74 0.26
C LEU A 302 -16.09 -5.47 -1.09
N PRO A 303 -16.68 -4.84 -2.14
CA PRO A 303 -16.60 -5.34 -3.50
C PRO A 303 -15.14 -5.48 -3.99
N SER A 304 -14.90 -6.44 -4.87
CA SER A 304 -13.56 -6.73 -5.41
C SER A 304 -12.95 -5.59 -6.24
N GLU A 305 -13.77 -4.63 -6.64
CA GLU A 305 -13.38 -3.41 -7.37
C GLU A 305 -12.67 -2.39 -6.48
N VAL A 306 -12.85 -2.49 -5.16
CA VAL A 306 -12.17 -1.59 -4.21
C VAL A 306 -10.78 -2.18 -3.88
N PRO A 307 -9.69 -1.54 -4.31
CA PRO A 307 -8.36 -2.09 -4.15
C PRO A 307 -7.84 -1.88 -2.72
N ILE A 308 -8.27 -2.73 -1.81
CA ILE A 308 -7.73 -2.74 -0.44
C ILE A 308 -6.76 -3.90 -0.28
N ALA A 309 -5.52 -3.60 0.10
CA ALA A 309 -4.51 -4.58 0.45
C ALA A 309 -4.05 -4.37 1.90
N ILE A 310 -4.34 -5.35 2.76
CA ILE A 310 -3.94 -5.29 4.18
C ILE A 310 -2.58 -5.97 4.33
N SER A 311 -1.56 -5.18 4.63
CA SER A 311 -0.22 -5.67 4.95
C SER A 311 -0.04 -5.76 6.46
N THR A 312 0.30 -6.95 6.97
CA THR A 312 0.56 -7.16 8.41
C THR A 312 1.62 -6.20 8.96
N THR A 313 2.69 -5.98 8.18
CA THR A 313 3.77 -5.05 8.57
C THR A 313 3.25 -3.62 8.73
N GLN A 314 2.38 -3.17 7.84
CA GLN A 314 1.78 -1.83 7.91
C GLN A 314 0.80 -1.70 9.07
N VAL A 315 -0.04 -2.73 9.29
CA VAL A 315 -0.98 -2.74 10.44
C VAL A 315 -0.20 -2.62 11.75
N VAL A 316 0.87 -3.39 11.93
CA VAL A 316 1.71 -3.34 13.13
C VAL A 316 2.38 -1.96 13.27
N ALA A 317 2.99 -1.44 12.22
CA ALA A 317 3.66 -0.12 12.24
C ALA A 317 2.66 1.02 12.56
N THR A 318 1.49 0.99 11.94
CA THR A 318 0.43 1.98 12.17
C THR A 318 -0.14 1.87 13.60
N SER A 319 -0.38 0.66 14.10
CA SER A 319 -0.83 0.43 15.47
C SER A 319 0.16 1.00 16.49
N PHE A 320 1.44 0.79 16.27
CA PHE A 320 2.50 1.34 17.10
C PHE A 320 2.54 2.87 17.03
N GLY A 321 2.37 3.45 15.84
CA GLY A 321 2.25 4.89 15.66
C GLY A 321 1.07 5.50 16.42
N ILE A 322 -0.12 4.89 16.33
CA ILE A 322 -1.32 5.34 17.04
C ILE A 322 -1.11 5.23 18.56
N LEU A 323 -0.50 4.15 19.04
CA LEU A 323 -0.19 3.97 20.45
C LEU A 323 0.74 5.07 20.97
N ILE A 324 1.80 5.39 20.23
CA ILE A 324 2.71 6.49 20.57
C ILE A 324 1.95 7.82 20.62
N MET A 325 1.13 8.14 19.62
CA MET A 325 0.37 9.37 19.58
C MET A 325 -0.63 9.46 20.73
N SER A 326 -1.24 8.33 21.11
CA SER A 326 -2.13 8.25 22.29
C SER A 326 -1.39 8.54 23.59
N LEU A 327 -0.19 7.99 23.76
CA LEU A 327 0.65 8.24 24.94
C LEU A 327 1.17 9.70 24.97
N LEU A 328 1.57 10.24 23.81
CA LEU A 328 1.96 11.65 23.71
C LEU A 328 0.78 12.58 24.05
N GLY A 329 -0.43 12.22 23.61
CA GLY A 329 -1.66 12.94 23.95
C GLY A 329 -1.93 13.01 25.45
N SER A 330 -1.45 12.07 26.25
CA SER A 330 -1.58 12.08 27.71
C SER A 330 -0.62 13.05 28.42
N LEU A 331 0.32 13.67 27.72
CA LEU A 331 1.29 14.58 28.34
C LEU A 331 0.63 15.85 28.92
N LEU A 332 -0.40 16.39 28.25
CA LEU A 332 -1.14 17.55 28.76
C LEU A 332 -1.86 17.25 30.07
N PRO A 333 -2.70 16.20 30.21
CA PRO A 333 -3.29 15.81 31.46
C PRO A 333 -2.27 15.49 32.57
N ILE A 334 -1.16 14.83 32.20
CA ILE A 334 -0.09 14.53 33.18
C ILE A 334 0.48 15.80 33.79
N ARG A 335 0.68 16.85 32.98
CA ARG A 335 1.16 18.15 33.49
C ARG A 335 0.22 18.74 34.51
N GLN A 336 -1.10 18.56 34.36
CA GLN A 336 -2.09 19.01 35.38
C GLN A 336 -1.96 18.19 36.66
N ILE A 337 -1.84 16.87 36.57
CA ILE A 337 -1.67 16.00 37.75
C ILE A 337 -0.43 16.39 38.57
N ILE A 338 0.68 16.73 37.89
CA ILE A 338 1.91 17.15 38.59
C ILE A 338 1.69 18.45 39.34
N LYS A 339 0.95 19.41 38.78
CA LYS A 339 0.71 20.74 39.37
C LYS A 339 -0.35 20.78 40.46
N VAL A 340 -1.10 19.72 40.71
CA VAL A 340 -2.14 19.70 41.76
C VAL A 340 -1.51 19.95 43.13
N ASP A 341 -1.97 21.02 43.82
CA ASP A 341 -1.66 21.29 45.20
C ASP A 341 -2.74 20.67 46.11
N PRO A 342 -2.36 19.77 47.04
CA PRO A 342 -3.30 19.16 47.96
C PRO A 342 -4.02 20.18 48.84
N PHE A 343 -3.36 21.29 49.23
CA PHE A 343 -3.95 22.30 50.13
C PHE A 343 -5.06 23.11 49.45
N GLU A 344 -4.90 23.48 48.18
CA GLU A 344 -5.91 24.19 47.41
C GLU A 344 -7.17 23.34 47.16
N MET A 345 -7.02 22.01 47.08
CA MET A 345 -8.13 21.10 46.78
C MET A 345 -8.94 20.67 47.98
N ILE A 346 -8.43 20.85 49.21
CA ILE A 346 -9.11 20.47 50.46
C ILE A 346 -9.65 21.72 51.19
N GLY A 347 -9.07 22.90 50.97
CA GLY A 347 -9.39 24.14 51.66
C GLY A 347 -10.22 25.16 50.88
N GLY A 348 -10.71 24.83 49.65
CA GLY A 348 -11.52 25.69 48.80
C GLY A 348 -13.01 25.49 49.00
#